data_d72a10d47e7238c2bba32af97cb3bb8b
#
_entry.id   d72a10d47e7238c2bba32af97cb3bb8b
#
_cell.length_a   1.000
_cell.length_b   1.000
_cell.length_c   1.000
_cell.angle_alpha   90.00
_cell.angle_beta   90.00
_cell.angle_gamma   90.00
#
_symmetry.space_group_name_H-M   'P 1'
#
loop_
_entity.id
_entity.type
_entity.pdbx_description
1 polymer ?
#
loop_
_entity_poly.entity_id
_entity_poly.type
_entity_poly.pdbx_seq_one_letter_code
_entity_poly.pdbx_strand_id
1 'polypeptide(L)'
;MNLEGMTLRVLTKELRDHLENGRIYKIFMPSRNSLLLQITLQTHTENLLIDLSGDSPLVTLPERLPERPDRPPSFCMLLRKHLEEGRITSITQLGLDRVLVIGIDLIGRERKIITKKLILELTGKNSNIIFVDETGLIVDALRHIGKKESRVRQILPNKPYEAPPLGEGISFLEGDPHAIREACVASGKDSLTAALIAVTVGIGKESAQETGPIFPKGSSGP
;
A
#
# COMPACT_ATOMS: atom_id res chain seq x y z
N MET A 1 11.19 8.81 6.46
CA MET A 1 10.50 9.04 5.17
C MET A 1 9.10 8.48 5.29
N ASN A 2 8.10 9.32 5.28
CA ASN A 2 6.71 8.86 5.32
C ASN A 2 6.30 8.36 3.93
N LEU A 3 5.64 7.22 3.88
CA LEU A 3 5.14 6.63 2.64
C LEU A 3 3.86 7.37 2.23
N GLU A 4 4.02 8.48 1.51
CA GLU A 4 2.92 9.27 0.96
C GLU A 4 2.40 8.64 -0.35
N GLY A 5 1.24 9.07 -0.82
CA GLY A 5 0.62 8.51 -2.03
C GLY A 5 1.54 8.60 -3.26
N MET A 6 2.22 9.73 -3.46
CA MET A 6 3.18 9.93 -4.56
C MET A 6 4.42 9.04 -4.41
N THR A 7 4.98 8.94 -3.20
CA THR A 7 6.13 8.06 -2.92
C THR A 7 5.74 6.59 -3.17
N LEU A 8 4.54 6.19 -2.73
CA LEU A 8 4.04 4.85 -3.00
C LEU A 8 3.84 4.58 -4.49
N ARG A 9 3.48 5.60 -5.28
CA ARG A 9 3.35 5.48 -6.74
C ARG A 9 4.67 5.09 -7.40
N VAL A 10 5.75 5.75 -7.01
CA VAL A 10 7.10 5.44 -7.52
C VAL A 10 7.53 4.05 -7.07
N LEU A 11 7.38 3.76 -5.77
CA LEU A 11 7.70 2.45 -5.22
C LEU A 11 6.88 1.33 -5.87
N THR A 12 5.59 1.55 -6.15
CA THR A 12 4.75 0.56 -6.83
C THR A 12 5.28 0.22 -8.22
N LYS A 13 5.76 1.22 -8.96
CA LYS A 13 6.39 0.99 -10.27
C LYS A 13 7.67 0.16 -10.13
N GLU A 14 8.53 0.52 -9.21
CA GLU A 14 9.78 -0.21 -8.93
C GLU A 14 9.50 -1.66 -8.53
N LEU A 15 8.60 -1.88 -7.56
CA LEU A 15 8.23 -3.23 -7.14
C LEU A 15 7.63 -4.05 -8.28
N ARG A 16 6.82 -3.45 -9.13
CA ARG A 16 6.28 -4.14 -10.30
C ARG A 16 7.38 -4.55 -11.28
N ASP A 17 8.28 -3.62 -11.61
CA ASP A 17 9.37 -3.87 -12.55
C ASP A 17 10.31 -4.99 -12.04
N HIS A 18 10.47 -5.14 -10.72
CA HIS A 18 11.31 -6.16 -10.10
C HIS A 18 10.62 -7.49 -9.82
N LEU A 19 9.32 -7.49 -9.47
CA LEU A 19 8.67 -8.67 -8.87
C LEU A 19 7.56 -9.28 -9.73
N GLU A 20 7.05 -8.56 -10.74
CA GLU A 20 5.99 -9.09 -11.60
C GLU A 20 6.47 -10.33 -12.36
N ASN A 21 5.59 -11.31 -12.46
CA ASN A 21 5.87 -12.65 -12.96
C ASN A 21 6.73 -13.55 -12.05
N GLY A 22 7.22 -13.06 -10.92
CA GLY A 22 7.91 -13.84 -9.93
C GLY A 22 6.96 -14.83 -9.20
N ARG A 23 7.51 -15.96 -8.76
CA ARG A 23 6.79 -16.97 -7.99
C ARG A 23 7.12 -16.81 -6.51
N ILE A 24 6.11 -16.77 -5.66
CA ILE A 24 6.29 -16.77 -4.20
C ILE A 24 6.80 -18.14 -3.77
N TYR A 25 8.07 -18.22 -3.40
CA TYR A 25 8.71 -19.47 -2.98
C TYR A 25 8.48 -19.75 -1.50
N LYS A 26 8.69 -18.74 -0.65
CA LYS A 26 8.55 -18.87 0.79
C LYS A 26 7.97 -17.59 1.41
N ILE A 27 7.22 -17.78 2.49
CA ILE A 27 6.63 -16.69 3.26
C ILE A 27 7.11 -16.78 4.71
N PHE A 28 7.55 -15.65 5.28
CA PHE A 28 7.96 -15.54 6.66
C PHE A 28 7.36 -14.32 7.32
N MET A 29 7.24 -14.35 8.63
CA MET A 29 6.94 -13.17 9.45
C MET A 29 8.06 -13.01 10.47
N PRO A 30 9.07 -12.15 10.18
CA PRO A 30 10.18 -11.88 11.09
C PRO A 30 9.72 -11.32 12.44
N SER A 31 8.66 -10.54 12.45
CA SER A 31 7.98 -10.06 13.65
C SER A 31 6.46 -10.23 13.52
N ARG A 32 5.72 -9.88 14.57
CA ARG A 32 4.23 -9.90 14.52
C ARG A 32 3.65 -8.88 13.54
N ASN A 33 4.41 -7.85 13.17
CA ASN A 33 3.97 -6.78 12.30
C ASN A 33 4.76 -6.72 10.99
N SER A 34 5.58 -7.72 10.66
CA SER A 34 6.35 -7.76 9.43
C SER A 34 6.10 -9.03 8.64
N LEU A 35 6.10 -8.90 7.31
CA LEU A 35 5.93 -9.98 6.35
C LEU A 35 7.11 -9.95 5.38
N LEU A 36 7.72 -11.10 5.13
CA LEU A 36 8.79 -11.28 4.17
C LEU A 36 8.36 -12.33 3.14
N LEU A 37 8.30 -11.92 1.87
CA LEU A 37 8.07 -12.81 0.75
C LEU A 37 9.39 -13.07 0.02
N GLN A 38 9.79 -14.33 -0.10
CA GLN A 38 10.86 -14.74 -1.01
C GLN A 38 10.26 -15.07 -2.36
N ILE A 39 10.71 -14.41 -3.41
CA ILE A 39 10.12 -14.45 -4.74
C ILE A 39 11.18 -14.92 -5.70
N THR A 40 10.96 -16.06 -6.34
CA THR A 40 11.86 -16.61 -7.37
C THR A 40 11.47 -16.03 -8.73
N LEU A 41 12.42 -15.39 -9.37
CA LEU A 41 12.38 -14.91 -10.74
C LEU A 41 13.14 -15.87 -11.66
N GLN A 42 13.19 -15.60 -12.95
CA GLN A 42 13.84 -16.52 -13.90
C GLN A 42 15.34 -16.71 -13.62
N THR A 43 16.04 -15.67 -13.16
CA THR A 43 17.49 -15.64 -13.00
C THR A 43 17.97 -15.57 -11.56
N HIS A 44 17.11 -15.12 -10.63
CA HIS A 44 17.50 -14.87 -9.23
C HIS A 44 16.28 -14.92 -8.29
N THR A 45 16.55 -14.74 -7.01
CA THR A 45 15.52 -14.62 -5.97
C THR A 45 15.55 -13.23 -5.38
N GLU A 46 14.39 -12.59 -5.32
CA GLU A 46 14.17 -11.31 -4.64
C GLU A 46 13.44 -11.52 -3.31
N ASN A 47 13.62 -10.58 -2.41
CA ASN A 47 12.95 -10.58 -1.12
C ASN A 47 12.16 -9.30 -0.95
N LEU A 48 10.86 -9.41 -0.75
CA LEU A 48 10.00 -8.27 -0.43
C LEU A 48 9.72 -8.26 1.07
N LEU A 49 10.20 -7.23 1.77
CA LEU A 49 9.92 -7.00 3.17
C LEU A 49 8.85 -5.91 3.31
N ILE A 50 7.81 -6.25 4.06
CA ILE A 50 6.76 -5.31 4.50
C ILE A 50 6.87 -5.26 6.03
N ASP A 51 7.17 -4.09 6.59
CA ASP A 51 7.27 -3.89 8.03
C ASP A 51 6.33 -2.78 8.50
N LEU A 52 5.39 -3.16 9.35
CA LEU A 52 4.38 -2.28 9.94
C LEU A 52 4.63 -2.05 11.43
N SER A 53 5.85 -2.27 11.92
CA SER A 53 6.19 -2.21 13.35
C SER A 53 6.24 -0.78 13.91
N GLY A 54 6.51 0.20 13.05
CA GLY A 54 6.62 1.61 13.42
C GLY A 54 5.41 2.45 13.04
N ASP A 55 5.51 3.75 13.32
CA ASP A 55 4.53 4.74 12.89
C ASP A 55 4.59 5.00 11.36
N SER A 56 5.72 4.67 10.74
CA SER A 56 5.93 4.74 9.29
C SER A 56 6.11 3.33 8.74
N PRO A 57 5.16 2.80 7.95
CA PRO A 57 5.31 1.50 7.32
C PRO A 57 6.48 1.51 6.32
N LEU A 58 7.19 0.40 6.25
CA LEU A 58 8.29 0.17 5.32
C LEU A 58 7.92 -0.94 4.34
N VAL A 59 8.12 -0.69 3.06
CA VAL A 59 8.07 -1.70 2.00
C VAL A 59 9.35 -1.58 1.19
N THR A 60 10.14 -2.65 1.12
CA THR A 60 11.47 -2.60 0.52
C THR A 60 11.93 -3.97 0.03
N LEU A 61 12.95 -3.97 -0.84
CA LEU A 61 13.72 -5.14 -1.23
C LEU A 61 15.03 -5.14 -0.41
N PRO A 62 15.11 -5.86 0.71
CA PRO A 62 16.22 -5.78 1.63
C PRO A 62 17.45 -6.56 1.11
N GLU A 63 18.63 -5.99 1.19
CA GLU A 63 19.90 -6.69 0.93
C GLU A 63 20.22 -7.74 2.02
N ARG A 64 19.83 -7.46 3.27
CA ARG A 64 20.04 -8.37 4.41
C ARG A 64 18.69 -8.81 4.96
N LEU A 65 18.54 -10.12 5.09
CA LEU A 65 17.32 -10.70 5.62
C LEU A 65 17.25 -10.53 7.14
N PRO A 66 16.09 -10.15 7.69
CA PRO A 66 15.88 -10.15 9.12
C PRO A 66 15.89 -11.59 9.67
N GLU A 67 16.18 -11.70 10.97
CA GLU A 67 16.07 -12.97 11.69
C GLU A 67 14.65 -13.52 11.61
N ARG A 68 14.53 -14.84 11.65
CA ARG A 68 13.26 -15.54 11.53
C ARG A 68 12.91 -16.20 12.86
N PRO A 69 11.68 -16.04 13.34
CA PRO A 69 11.26 -16.72 14.55
C PRO A 69 11.13 -18.24 14.31
N ASP A 70 11.42 -19.05 15.32
CA ASP A 70 11.31 -20.51 15.28
C ASP A 70 9.87 -20.97 15.03
N ARG A 71 8.89 -20.21 15.54
CA ARG A 71 7.47 -20.52 15.40
C ARG A 71 6.75 -19.41 14.64
N PRO A 72 6.31 -19.69 13.39
CA PRO A 72 5.56 -18.71 12.62
C PRO A 72 4.15 -18.48 13.21
N PRO A 73 3.64 -17.24 13.20
CA PRO A 73 2.26 -16.93 13.59
C PRO A 73 1.22 -17.61 12.70
N SER A 74 -0.03 -17.73 13.18
CA SER A 74 -1.14 -18.35 12.43
C SER A 74 -1.39 -17.68 11.08
N PHE A 75 -1.33 -16.35 11.02
CA PHE A 75 -1.48 -15.59 9.78
C PHE A 75 -0.38 -15.94 8.76
N CYS A 76 0.88 -16.12 9.20
CA CYS A 76 1.96 -16.60 8.34
C CYS A 76 1.65 -17.99 7.75
N MET A 77 1.19 -18.92 8.59
CA MET A 77 0.85 -20.28 8.16
C MET A 77 -0.32 -20.29 7.17
N LEU A 78 -1.29 -19.41 7.39
CA LEU A 78 -2.41 -19.24 6.47
C LEU A 78 -1.94 -18.71 5.12
N LEU A 79 -1.09 -17.67 5.10
CA LEU A 79 -0.53 -17.12 3.86
C LEU A 79 0.30 -18.17 3.11
N ARG A 80 1.14 -18.96 3.82
CA ARG A 80 1.90 -20.08 3.22
C ARG A 80 0.97 -21.04 2.51
N LYS A 81 -0.06 -21.53 3.20
CA LYS A 81 -1.03 -22.50 2.66
C LYS A 81 -1.70 -22.00 1.37
N HIS A 82 -1.92 -20.70 1.25
CA HIS A 82 -2.75 -20.15 0.19
C HIS A 82 -1.99 -19.40 -0.89
N LEU A 83 -0.75 -18.93 -0.65
CA LEU A 83 -0.02 -18.05 -1.56
C LEU A 83 1.35 -18.60 -1.98
N GLU A 84 1.97 -19.54 -1.25
CA GLU A 84 3.19 -20.20 -1.73
C GLU A 84 2.92 -20.90 -3.06
N GLU A 85 3.90 -20.89 -3.96
CA GLU A 85 3.83 -21.33 -5.35
C GLU A 85 2.96 -20.43 -6.27
N GLY A 86 2.30 -19.41 -5.76
CA GLY A 86 1.54 -18.44 -6.54
C GLY A 86 2.46 -17.50 -7.33
N ARG A 87 2.00 -17.08 -8.52
CA ARG A 87 2.69 -16.12 -9.39
C ARG A 87 2.14 -14.72 -9.15
N ILE A 88 3.01 -13.75 -8.91
CA ILE A 88 2.64 -12.33 -8.86
C ILE A 88 2.32 -11.87 -10.28
N THR A 89 1.09 -11.46 -10.52
CA THR A 89 0.59 -11.02 -11.84
C THR A 89 0.30 -9.55 -11.91
N SER A 90 0.20 -8.88 -10.77
CA SER A 90 0.04 -7.43 -10.73
C SER A 90 0.51 -6.86 -9.40
N ILE A 91 1.07 -5.65 -9.48
CA ILE A 91 1.34 -4.80 -8.31
C ILE A 91 0.80 -3.42 -8.64
N THR A 92 -0.25 -3.00 -7.94
CA THR A 92 -0.97 -1.76 -8.24
C THR A 92 -1.26 -0.97 -6.98
N GLN A 93 -1.29 0.36 -7.11
CA GLN A 93 -1.76 1.27 -6.08
C GLN A 93 -3.20 1.67 -6.37
N LEU A 94 -4.04 1.78 -5.36
CA LEU A 94 -5.41 2.29 -5.50
C LEU A 94 -5.39 3.82 -5.61
N GLY A 95 -5.55 4.35 -6.82
CA GLY A 95 -5.46 5.78 -7.07
C GLY A 95 -4.14 6.37 -6.57
N LEU A 96 -4.24 7.39 -5.71
CA LEU A 96 -3.11 7.95 -4.94
C LEU A 96 -3.21 7.66 -3.44
N ASP A 97 -4.09 6.75 -3.04
CA ASP A 97 -4.15 6.32 -1.65
C ASP A 97 -2.95 5.44 -1.28
N ARG A 98 -2.69 5.32 0.02
CA ARG A 98 -1.60 4.50 0.56
C ARG A 98 -2.01 3.03 0.67
N VAL A 99 -2.58 2.50 -0.40
CA VAL A 99 -3.02 1.11 -0.53
C VAL A 99 -2.34 0.47 -1.73
N LEU A 100 -1.52 -0.55 -1.46
CA LEU A 100 -0.86 -1.38 -2.46
C LEU A 100 -1.58 -2.72 -2.57
N VAL A 101 -1.87 -3.15 -3.78
CA VAL A 101 -2.54 -4.44 -4.07
C VAL A 101 -1.60 -5.31 -4.89
N ILE A 102 -1.30 -6.49 -4.37
CA ILE A 102 -0.52 -7.52 -5.06
C ILE A 102 -1.49 -8.62 -5.51
N GLY A 103 -1.67 -8.77 -6.82
CA GLY A 103 -2.44 -9.85 -7.43
C GLY A 103 -1.57 -11.10 -7.59
N ILE A 104 -2.09 -12.26 -7.17
CA ILE A 104 -1.35 -13.52 -7.13
C ILE A 104 -2.23 -14.60 -7.77
N ASP A 105 -1.75 -15.12 -8.90
CA ASP A 105 -2.39 -16.22 -9.59
C ASP A 105 -1.94 -17.57 -9.04
N LEU A 106 -2.91 -18.44 -8.82
CA LEU A 106 -2.71 -19.81 -8.36
C LEU A 106 -3.53 -20.78 -9.21
N ILE A 107 -3.11 -22.03 -9.20
CA ILE A 107 -3.90 -23.11 -9.80
C ILE A 107 -4.95 -23.54 -8.77
N GLY A 108 -6.18 -23.17 -9.01
CA GLY A 108 -7.34 -23.55 -8.19
C GLY A 108 -7.83 -24.96 -8.49
N ARG A 109 -9.02 -25.26 -7.98
CA ARG A 109 -9.73 -26.51 -8.30
C ARG A 109 -9.99 -26.60 -9.81
N GLU A 110 -10.04 -27.81 -10.36
CA GLU A 110 -10.25 -28.07 -11.79
C GLU A 110 -9.18 -27.44 -12.70
N ARG A 111 -7.98 -27.15 -12.18
CA ARG A 111 -6.87 -26.51 -12.91
C ARG A 111 -7.19 -25.12 -13.48
N LYS A 112 -8.21 -24.46 -12.96
CA LYS A 112 -8.53 -23.07 -13.30
C LYS A 112 -7.58 -22.12 -12.58
N ILE A 113 -7.16 -21.07 -13.27
CA ILE A 113 -6.40 -20.00 -12.64
C ILE A 113 -7.37 -19.18 -11.80
N ILE A 114 -7.00 -18.93 -10.55
CA ILE A 114 -7.69 -18.05 -9.62
C ILE A 114 -6.73 -16.96 -9.16
N THR A 115 -7.21 -15.72 -9.10
CA THR A 115 -6.41 -14.60 -8.63
C THR A 115 -6.82 -14.22 -7.22
N LYS A 116 -5.90 -14.34 -6.28
CA LYS A 116 -6.04 -13.84 -4.90
C LYS A 116 -5.28 -12.53 -4.72
N LYS A 117 -5.62 -11.77 -3.69
CA LYS A 117 -5.01 -10.45 -3.47
C LYS A 117 -4.41 -10.37 -2.08
N LEU A 118 -3.19 -9.85 -2.02
CA LEU A 118 -2.58 -9.38 -0.78
C LEU A 118 -2.63 -7.86 -0.81
N ILE A 119 -3.36 -7.26 0.12
CA ILE A 119 -3.61 -5.82 0.17
C ILE A 119 -2.85 -5.24 1.35
N LEU A 120 -2.03 -4.24 1.07
CA LEU A 120 -1.22 -3.53 2.05
C LEU A 120 -1.81 -2.14 2.23
N GLU A 121 -2.41 -1.88 3.38
CA GLU A 121 -2.84 -0.54 3.78
C GLU A 121 -1.72 0.11 4.61
N LEU A 122 -1.10 1.14 4.06
CA LEU A 122 0.12 1.75 4.58
C LEU A 122 -0.17 3.12 5.21
N THR A 123 -1.12 3.14 6.15
CA THR A 123 -1.70 4.36 6.73
C THR A 123 -1.13 4.74 8.10
N GLY A 124 0.14 4.40 8.37
CA GLY A 124 0.79 4.66 9.65
C GLY A 124 0.31 3.70 10.74
N LYS A 125 -0.13 4.20 11.88
CA LYS A 125 -0.60 3.36 13.01
C LYS A 125 -1.72 2.39 12.66
N ASN A 126 -2.51 2.70 11.65
CA ASN A 126 -3.61 1.87 11.17
C ASN A 126 -3.23 0.97 9.99
N SER A 127 -1.92 0.85 9.70
CA SER A 127 -1.44 -0.03 8.64
C SER A 127 -1.83 -1.47 8.87
N ASN A 128 -2.15 -2.18 7.78
CA ASN A 128 -2.62 -3.56 7.83
C ASN A 128 -2.16 -4.36 6.60
N ILE A 129 -2.12 -5.67 6.74
CA ILE A 129 -1.94 -6.63 5.64
C ILE A 129 -3.19 -7.50 5.60
N ILE A 130 -3.90 -7.48 4.49
CA ILE A 130 -5.19 -8.13 4.33
C ILE A 130 -5.10 -9.13 3.19
N PHE A 131 -5.48 -10.35 3.46
CA PHE A 131 -5.54 -11.41 2.45
C PHE A 131 -6.98 -11.60 1.98
N VAL A 132 -7.19 -11.48 0.67
CA VAL A 132 -8.51 -11.52 0.02
C VAL A 132 -8.52 -12.63 -1.04
N ASP A 133 -9.60 -13.39 -1.07
CA ASP A 133 -9.79 -14.47 -2.04
C ASP A 133 -10.27 -13.97 -3.42
N GLU A 134 -10.46 -14.91 -4.33
CA GLU A 134 -10.92 -14.65 -5.70
C GLU A 134 -12.34 -14.07 -5.79
N THR A 135 -13.13 -14.18 -4.72
CA THR A 135 -14.51 -13.62 -4.67
C THR A 135 -14.54 -12.21 -4.07
N GLY A 136 -13.41 -11.71 -3.58
CA GLY A 136 -13.31 -10.41 -2.92
C GLY A 136 -13.58 -10.46 -1.42
N LEU A 137 -13.70 -11.66 -0.83
CA LEU A 137 -13.89 -11.82 0.62
C LEU A 137 -12.54 -11.86 1.34
N ILE A 138 -12.49 -11.21 2.50
CA ILE A 138 -11.33 -11.27 3.40
C ILE A 138 -11.22 -12.71 3.94
N VAL A 139 -10.11 -13.36 3.66
CA VAL A 139 -9.77 -14.66 4.25
C VAL A 139 -9.23 -14.46 5.65
N ASP A 140 -8.28 -13.51 5.80
CA ASP A 140 -7.72 -13.10 7.08
C ASP A 140 -6.97 -11.76 6.94
N ALA A 141 -6.57 -11.19 8.07
CA ALA A 141 -5.79 -9.96 8.12
C ALA A 141 -4.82 -9.98 9.30
N LEU A 142 -3.71 -9.23 9.16
CA LEU A 142 -2.75 -9.07 10.25
C LEU A 142 -3.40 -8.48 11.51
N ARG A 143 -4.32 -7.54 11.31
CA ARG A 143 -5.12 -6.91 12.36
C ARG A 143 -6.59 -6.98 12.01
N HIS A 144 -7.39 -7.58 12.87
CA HIS A 144 -8.84 -7.59 12.74
C HIS A 144 -9.39 -6.26 13.26
N ILE A 145 -10.30 -5.65 12.49
CA ILE A 145 -10.96 -4.40 12.85
C ILE A 145 -12.47 -4.66 12.88
N GLY A 146 -13.04 -4.67 14.07
CA GLY A 146 -14.46 -4.87 14.29
C GLY A 146 -15.25 -3.55 14.44
N LYS A 147 -16.54 -3.66 14.75
CA LYS A 147 -17.42 -2.50 14.93
C LYS A 147 -17.01 -1.56 16.08
N LYS A 148 -16.26 -2.08 17.05
CA LYS A 148 -15.79 -1.28 18.19
C LYS A 148 -14.62 -0.37 17.81
N GLU A 149 -13.74 -0.85 16.90
CA GLU A 149 -12.55 -0.14 16.44
C GLU A 149 -12.85 0.80 15.27
N SER A 150 -13.83 0.45 14.42
CA SER A 150 -14.22 1.30 13.28
C SER A 150 -15.73 1.26 13.05
N ARG A 151 -16.33 2.45 12.90
CA ARG A 151 -17.72 2.62 12.49
C ARG A 151 -17.88 2.63 10.96
N VAL A 152 -16.78 2.89 10.24
CA VAL A 152 -16.80 3.09 8.78
C VAL A 152 -16.74 1.76 8.06
N ARG A 153 -15.81 0.87 8.43
CA ARG A 153 -15.64 -0.44 7.79
C ARG A 153 -15.06 -1.47 8.76
N GLN A 154 -15.28 -2.73 8.46
CA GLN A 154 -14.77 -3.85 9.23
C GLN A 154 -13.74 -4.63 8.41
N ILE A 155 -12.67 -5.09 9.05
CA ILE A 155 -11.68 -6.00 8.46
C ILE A 155 -11.74 -7.29 9.27
N LEU A 156 -12.61 -8.19 8.86
CA LEU A 156 -12.86 -9.47 9.51
C LEU A 156 -13.00 -10.58 8.46
N PRO A 157 -12.63 -11.82 8.78
CA PRO A 157 -12.83 -12.96 7.89
C PRO A 157 -14.29 -13.09 7.40
N ASN A 158 -14.45 -13.51 6.15
CA ASN A 158 -15.73 -13.67 5.45
C ASN A 158 -16.53 -12.36 5.22
N LYS A 159 -15.90 -11.21 5.38
CA LYS A 159 -16.48 -9.93 4.96
C LYS A 159 -15.89 -9.50 3.62
N PRO A 160 -16.67 -8.82 2.77
CA PRO A 160 -16.09 -8.21 1.56
C PRO A 160 -15.03 -7.18 1.95
N TYR A 161 -13.94 -7.14 1.18
CA TYR A 161 -12.97 -6.09 1.35
C TYR A 161 -13.51 -4.79 0.77
N GLU A 162 -13.54 -3.78 1.60
CA GLU A 162 -13.85 -2.41 1.22
C GLU A 162 -12.58 -1.56 1.39
N ALA A 163 -12.21 -0.80 0.35
CA ALA A 163 -11.07 0.10 0.43
C ALA A 163 -11.32 1.21 1.47
N PRO A 164 -10.27 1.80 2.06
CA PRO A 164 -10.41 3.00 2.85
C PRO A 164 -11.18 4.07 2.08
N PRO A 165 -12.01 4.90 2.74
CA PRO A 165 -12.63 6.02 2.07
C PRO A 165 -11.54 6.94 1.50
N LEU A 166 -11.68 7.28 0.23
CA LEU A 166 -10.80 8.27 -0.41
C LEU A 166 -10.96 9.59 0.32
N GLY A 167 -9.84 10.28 0.56
CA GLY A 167 -9.88 11.65 1.05
C GLY A 167 -10.68 12.56 0.11
N GLU A 168 -11.37 13.54 0.66
CA GLU A 168 -12.02 14.57 -0.15
C GLU A 168 -10.95 15.49 -0.73
N GLY A 169 -11.03 15.77 -2.04
CA GLY A 169 -10.09 16.66 -2.71
C GLY A 169 -9.89 16.35 -4.20
N ILE A 170 -9.16 17.22 -4.87
CA ILE A 170 -8.82 17.08 -6.29
C ILE A 170 -7.60 16.13 -6.39
N SER A 171 -7.66 15.16 -7.30
CA SER A 171 -6.51 14.29 -7.56
C SER A 171 -5.31 15.14 -8.01
N PHE A 172 -4.18 15.01 -7.31
CA PHE A 172 -2.98 15.79 -7.65
C PHE A 172 -2.40 15.40 -9.02
N LEU A 173 -2.57 14.17 -9.46
CA LEU A 173 -2.06 13.70 -10.75
C LEU A 173 -3.01 13.93 -11.92
N GLU A 174 -4.31 13.81 -11.69
CA GLU A 174 -5.33 13.79 -12.75
C GLU A 174 -6.17 15.05 -12.77
N GLY A 175 -6.04 15.88 -11.71
CA GLY A 175 -6.79 17.11 -11.58
C GLY A 175 -6.27 18.20 -12.50
N ASP A 176 -7.17 19.10 -12.95
CA ASP A 176 -6.78 20.30 -13.67
C ASP A 176 -5.94 21.23 -12.78
N PRO A 177 -4.72 21.63 -13.20
CA PRO A 177 -3.87 22.53 -12.45
C PRO A 177 -4.54 23.89 -12.12
N HIS A 178 -5.42 24.39 -12.99
CA HIS A 178 -6.16 25.63 -12.75
C HIS A 178 -7.17 25.44 -11.61
N ALA A 179 -7.92 24.33 -11.61
CA ALA A 179 -8.85 24.01 -10.53
C ALA A 179 -8.14 23.81 -9.19
N ILE A 180 -6.96 23.16 -9.18
CA ILE A 180 -6.13 23.02 -7.98
C ILE A 180 -5.69 24.40 -7.47
N ARG A 181 -5.21 25.28 -8.35
CA ARG A 181 -4.80 26.63 -8.00
C ARG A 181 -5.94 27.45 -7.40
N GLU A 182 -7.12 27.44 -8.05
CA GLU A 182 -8.30 28.16 -7.56
C GLU A 182 -8.74 27.63 -6.20
N ALA A 183 -8.77 26.31 -6.01
CA ALA A 183 -9.07 25.70 -4.73
C ALA A 183 -8.06 26.05 -3.64
N CYS A 184 -6.76 26.12 -3.98
CA CYS A 184 -5.72 26.58 -3.05
C CYS A 184 -5.96 28.03 -2.59
N VAL A 185 -6.27 28.94 -3.52
CA VAL A 185 -6.58 30.34 -3.21
C VAL A 185 -7.84 30.42 -2.34
N ALA A 186 -8.89 29.69 -2.71
CA ALA A 186 -10.16 29.68 -1.97
C ALA A 186 -10.05 29.04 -0.58
N SER A 187 -9.05 28.20 -0.34
CA SER A 187 -8.87 27.48 0.94
C SER A 187 -8.53 28.40 2.13
N GLY A 188 -8.07 29.63 1.87
CA GLY A 188 -7.69 30.59 2.91
C GLY A 188 -6.51 30.15 3.79
N LYS A 189 -5.68 29.21 3.32
CA LYS A 189 -4.51 28.74 4.07
C LYS A 189 -3.32 29.68 3.92
N ASP A 190 -2.56 29.83 5.02
CA ASP A 190 -1.43 30.79 5.09
C ASP A 190 -0.20 30.37 4.26
N SER A 191 -0.15 29.13 3.78
CA SER A 191 0.95 28.66 2.95
C SER A 191 0.47 27.74 1.83
N LEU A 192 1.21 27.74 0.71
CA LEU A 192 0.93 26.86 -0.43
C LEU A 192 0.93 25.37 -0.02
N THR A 193 1.90 24.96 0.82
CA THR A 193 1.97 23.61 1.36
C THR A 193 0.69 23.22 2.10
N ALA A 194 0.20 24.09 3.00
CA ALA A 194 -1.03 23.84 3.75
C ALA A 194 -2.26 23.84 2.83
N ALA A 195 -2.31 24.72 1.83
CA ALA A 195 -3.37 24.76 0.84
C ALA A 195 -3.41 23.49 -0.01
N LEU A 196 -2.28 23.06 -0.57
CA LEU A 196 -2.18 21.81 -1.37
C LEU A 196 -2.65 20.61 -0.58
N ILE A 197 -2.20 20.43 0.66
CA ILE A 197 -2.62 19.31 1.51
C ILE A 197 -4.14 19.34 1.78
N ALA A 198 -4.72 20.54 1.91
CA ALA A 198 -6.13 20.68 2.22
C ALA A 198 -7.05 20.43 1.01
N VAL A 199 -6.62 20.72 -0.21
CA VAL A 199 -7.48 20.69 -1.39
C VAL A 199 -7.21 19.50 -2.32
N THR A 200 -6.08 18.81 -2.15
CA THR A 200 -5.73 17.68 -3.03
C THR A 200 -5.66 16.36 -2.28
N VAL A 201 -5.84 15.26 -3.03
CA VAL A 201 -5.58 13.90 -2.56
C VAL A 201 -4.30 13.35 -3.20
N GLY A 202 -3.57 12.54 -2.44
CA GLY A 202 -2.36 11.86 -2.91
C GLY A 202 -1.05 12.57 -2.61
N ILE A 203 -1.08 13.85 -2.20
CA ILE A 203 0.10 14.58 -1.75
C ILE A 203 0.08 14.71 -0.22
N GLY A 204 1.21 14.46 0.41
CA GLY A 204 1.39 14.63 1.84
C GLY A 204 2.29 15.84 2.15
N LYS A 205 2.68 15.95 3.43
CA LYS A 205 3.45 17.10 3.91
C LYS A 205 4.83 17.21 3.27
N GLU A 206 5.53 16.08 3.14
CA GLU A 206 6.89 16.03 2.57
C GLU A 206 6.86 16.41 1.10
N SER A 207 6.00 15.77 0.30
CA SER A 207 5.84 16.09 -1.13
C SER A 207 5.37 17.51 -1.37
N ALA A 208 4.43 18.03 -0.55
CA ALA A 208 3.95 19.41 -0.68
C ALA A 208 5.00 20.47 -0.30
N GLN A 209 5.93 20.13 0.60
CA GLN A 209 7.04 21.03 0.95
C GLN A 209 8.07 21.14 -0.18
N GLU A 210 8.33 20.07 -0.90
CA GLU A 210 9.25 20.07 -2.05
C GLU A 210 8.69 20.86 -3.24
N THR A 211 7.38 20.89 -3.43
CA THR A 211 6.75 21.71 -4.49
C THR A 211 6.77 23.22 -4.18
N GLY A 212 6.88 23.60 -2.90
CA GLY A 212 6.88 25.01 -2.46
C GLY A 212 7.95 25.91 -3.08
N PRO A 213 9.20 25.46 -3.27
CA PRO A 213 10.26 26.26 -3.91
C PRO A 213 10.08 26.47 -5.42
N ILE A 214 9.32 25.60 -6.09
CA ILE A 214 9.10 25.65 -7.54
C ILE A 214 8.12 26.78 -7.91
N PHE A 215 7.31 27.24 -6.95
CA PHE A 215 6.43 28.40 -7.13
C PHE A 215 7.01 29.60 -6.38
N PRO A 216 7.68 30.55 -7.05
CA PRO A 216 8.18 31.72 -6.39
C PRO A 216 7.01 32.45 -5.70
N LYS A 217 7.23 32.87 -4.44
CA LYS A 217 6.29 33.77 -3.74
C LYS A 217 6.00 34.92 -4.68
N GLY A 218 4.75 35.05 -5.09
CA GLY A 218 4.34 36.17 -5.90
C GLY A 218 4.84 37.44 -5.23
N SER A 219 5.65 38.21 -5.95
CA SER A 219 6.03 39.54 -5.55
C SER A 219 4.74 40.31 -5.26
N SER A 220 4.54 40.66 -4.01
CA SER A 220 3.64 41.74 -3.63
C SER A 220 4.10 42.99 -4.41
N GLY A 221 3.51 43.23 -5.58
CA GLY A 221 3.62 44.48 -6.30
C GLY A 221 2.83 45.54 -5.55
N PRO A 222 3.25 46.79 -5.71
CA PRO A 222 2.78 47.91 -4.94
C PRO A 222 1.30 48.23 -5.11
#